data_ae6db9b968fff8cc5a5c2e728838b248
#
_entry.id   ae6db9b968fff8cc5a5c2e728838b248
#
_cell.length_a   1.000
_cell.length_b   1.000
_cell.length_c   1.000
_cell.angle_alpha   90.00
_cell.angle_beta   90.00
_cell.angle_gamma   90.00
#
_symmetry.space_group_name_H-M   'P 1'
#
loop_
_entity.id
_entity.type
_entity.pdbx_description
1 polymer ?
#
loop_
_entity_poly.entity_id
_entity_poly.type
_entity_poly.pdbx_seq_one_letter_code
_entity_poly.pdbx_strand_id
1 'polypeptide(L)'
;MLEEKALDVLFRKAQSHNGWLDQPVSDGQLRELYELMKWGPTSANCSPMRLVFVRTPASKERMRPALSPNNVGKTLSAPVIAIVAYDSEFYQLLPQLFPRNPAVAERFASDPWL
;
A
#
# COMPACT_ATOMS: atom_id res chain seq x y z
N MET A 1 14.95 -9.91 17.67
CA MET A 1 14.62 -8.58 18.21
C MET A 1 15.11 -7.55 17.19
N LEU A 2 14.36 -6.48 16.93
CA LEU A 2 14.82 -5.43 16.02
C LEU A 2 15.96 -4.64 16.68
N GLU A 3 16.91 -4.19 15.86
CA GLU A 3 17.98 -3.30 16.32
C GLU A 3 17.42 -1.92 16.70
N GLU A 4 18.10 -1.22 17.63
CA GLU A 4 17.71 0.11 18.11
C GLU A 4 17.55 1.12 16.96
N LYS A 5 18.45 1.06 15.95
CA LYS A 5 18.35 1.90 14.75
C LYS A 5 17.06 1.66 13.96
N ALA A 6 16.62 0.40 13.86
CA ALA A 6 15.37 0.07 13.19
C ALA A 6 14.16 0.61 13.97
N LEU A 7 14.17 0.50 15.30
CA LEU A 7 13.13 1.06 16.17
C LEU A 7 13.06 2.60 16.06
N ASP A 8 14.20 3.27 15.94
CA ASP A 8 14.23 4.71 15.71
C ASP A 8 13.60 5.09 14.37
N VAL A 9 13.97 4.42 13.29
CA VAL A 9 13.44 4.71 11.94
C VAL A 9 11.95 4.42 11.83
N LEU A 10 11.50 3.30 12.40
CA LEU A 10 10.11 2.86 12.24
C LEU A 10 9.14 3.56 13.19
N PHE A 11 9.60 3.99 14.37
CA PHE A 11 8.72 4.48 15.42
C PHE A 11 9.17 5.78 16.08
N ARG A 12 10.35 5.81 16.76
CA ARG A 12 10.70 6.92 17.67
C ARG A 12 11.01 8.22 16.95
N LYS A 13 11.62 8.15 15.76
CA LYS A 13 11.98 9.28 14.90
C LYS A 13 11.18 9.34 13.61
N ALA A 14 10.20 8.45 13.46
CA ALA A 14 9.32 8.45 12.29
C ALA A 14 8.50 9.75 12.26
N GLN A 15 8.46 10.40 11.10
CA GLN A 15 7.68 11.62 10.89
C GLN A 15 7.26 11.76 9.42
N SER A 16 6.19 12.49 9.19
CA SER A 16 5.80 12.86 7.83
C SER A 16 6.70 13.99 7.31
N HIS A 17 7.39 13.75 6.22
CA HIS A 17 8.22 14.76 5.55
C HIS A 17 7.42 15.56 4.53
N ASN A 18 7.81 16.82 4.31
CA ASN A 18 7.20 17.71 3.33
C ASN A 18 8.09 17.96 2.10
N GLY A 19 9.28 17.40 2.06
CA GLY A 19 10.23 17.48 0.96
C GLY A 19 10.90 16.13 0.72
N TRP A 20 11.45 15.98 -0.48
CA TRP A 20 12.06 14.75 -0.95
C TRP A 20 13.48 15.02 -1.43
N LEU A 21 14.33 14.03 -1.31
CA LEU A 21 15.64 14.04 -1.97
C LEU A 21 15.44 13.84 -3.48
N ASP A 22 16.32 14.43 -4.27
CA ASP A 22 16.37 14.21 -5.72
C ASP A 22 17.02 12.84 -6.01
N GLN A 23 16.34 11.78 -5.59
CA GLN A 23 16.76 10.41 -5.79
C GLN A 23 15.63 9.63 -6.44
N PRO A 24 15.87 9.02 -7.60
CA PRO A 24 14.87 8.18 -8.24
C PRO A 24 14.64 6.91 -7.42
N VAL A 25 13.40 6.42 -7.42
CA VAL A 25 13.05 5.11 -6.88
C VAL A 25 12.95 4.12 -8.05
N SER A 26 13.78 3.08 -8.03
CA SER A 26 13.84 2.08 -9.08
C SER A 26 12.69 1.07 -9.02
N ASP A 27 12.44 0.39 -10.13
CA ASP A 27 11.46 -0.72 -10.18
C ASP A 27 11.86 -1.87 -9.23
N GLY A 28 13.17 -2.10 -9.08
CA GLY A 28 13.69 -3.08 -8.13
C GLY A 28 13.27 -2.77 -6.69
N GLN A 29 13.47 -1.53 -6.25
CA GLN A 29 13.08 -1.10 -4.90
C GLN A 29 11.56 -1.20 -4.68
N LEU A 30 10.73 -0.87 -5.68
CA LEU A 30 9.28 -1.01 -5.57
C LEU A 30 8.85 -2.48 -5.47
N ARG A 31 9.51 -3.38 -6.18
CA ARG A 31 9.29 -4.83 -6.07
C ARG A 31 9.72 -5.36 -4.71
N GLU A 32 10.90 -4.98 -4.25
CA GLU A 32 11.38 -5.37 -2.91
C GLU A 32 10.44 -4.90 -1.80
N LEU A 33 9.94 -3.66 -1.90
CA LEU A 33 8.94 -3.13 -0.98
C LEU A 33 7.69 -4.02 -0.96
N TYR A 34 7.16 -4.37 -2.13
CA TYR A 34 5.98 -5.24 -2.22
C TYR A 34 6.27 -6.64 -1.66
N GLU A 35 7.44 -7.21 -1.97
CA GLU A 35 7.86 -8.52 -1.47
C GLU A 35 7.92 -8.58 0.06
N LEU A 36 8.26 -7.47 0.73
CA LEU A 36 8.21 -7.35 2.19
C LEU A 36 6.77 -7.16 2.69
N MET A 37 6.02 -6.26 2.07
CA MET A 37 4.67 -5.90 2.52
C MET A 37 3.66 -7.05 2.40
N LYS A 38 3.78 -7.89 1.38
CA LYS A 38 2.85 -8.99 1.13
C LYS A 38 2.78 -10.04 2.25
N TRP A 39 3.80 -10.08 3.11
CA TRP A 39 3.82 -10.98 4.27
C TRP A 39 3.06 -10.45 5.48
N GLY A 40 2.56 -9.22 5.43
CA GLY A 40 1.69 -8.67 6.47
C GLY A 40 0.43 -9.54 6.62
N PRO A 41 0.03 -9.89 7.86
CA PRO A 41 -1.14 -10.74 8.09
C PRO A 41 -2.43 -10.03 7.68
N THR A 42 -3.35 -10.76 7.09
CA THR A 42 -4.71 -10.30 6.78
C THR A 42 -5.74 -11.29 7.32
N SER A 43 -6.96 -10.81 7.56
CA SER A 43 -8.06 -11.64 8.02
C SER A 43 -8.29 -12.80 7.03
N ALA A 44 -8.33 -14.04 7.52
CA ALA A 44 -8.48 -15.24 6.69
C ALA A 44 -7.52 -15.27 5.47
N ASN A 45 -6.35 -14.65 5.59
CA ASN A 45 -5.37 -14.54 4.50
C ASN A 45 -5.95 -13.93 3.20
N CYS A 46 -6.94 -13.04 3.31
CA CYS A 46 -7.68 -12.53 2.15
C CYS A 46 -6.88 -11.59 1.22
N SER A 47 -5.76 -11.05 1.69
CA SER A 47 -4.79 -10.28 0.90
C SER A 47 -5.42 -9.25 -0.07
N PRO A 48 -6.30 -8.36 0.39
CA PRO A 48 -7.09 -7.50 -0.50
C PRO A 48 -6.29 -6.34 -1.09
N MET A 49 -5.13 -6.00 -0.53
CA MET A 49 -4.35 -4.83 -0.92
C MET A 49 -3.94 -4.86 -2.38
N ARG A 50 -4.11 -3.72 -3.03
CA ARG A 50 -3.59 -3.43 -4.37
C ARG A 50 -2.78 -2.15 -4.31
N LEU A 51 -1.62 -2.13 -5.00
CA LEU A 51 -0.75 -0.96 -5.08
C LEU A 51 -0.61 -0.51 -6.53
N VAL A 52 -0.79 0.80 -6.75
CA VAL A 52 -0.51 1.44 -8.03
C VAL A 52 0.56 2.49 -7.83
N PHE A 53 1.71 2.32 -8.49
CA PHE A 53 2.81 3.28 -8.40
C PHE A 53 2.71 4.30 -9.54
N VAL A 54 2.58 5.58 -9.17
CA VAL A 54 2.48 6.70 -10.10
C VAL A 54 3.82 7.43 -10.14
N ARG A 55 4.45 7.50 -11.32
CA ARG A 55 5.83 7.99 -11.47
C ARG A 55 5.98 9.14 -12.46
N THR A 56 5.24 9.11 -13.57
CA THR A 56 5.38 10.13 -14.61
C THR A 56 4.72 11.45 -14.20
N PRO A 57 5.27 12.61 -14.60
CA PRO A 57 4.65 13.91 -14.32
C PRO A 57 3.18 13.97 -14.75
N ALA A 58 2.86 13.49 -15.95
CA ALA A 58 1.49 13.47 -16.46
C ALA A 58 0.54 12.65 -15.59
N SER A 59 0.98 11.46 -15.14
CA SER A 59 0.17 10.62 -14.26
C SER A 59 -0.02 11.23 -12.87
N LYS A 60 1.01 11.90 -12.33
CA LYS A 60 0.93 12.61 -11.06
C LYS A 60 -0.05 13.79 -11.13
N GLU A 61 -0.02 14.57 -12.22
CA GLU A 61 -0.97 15.68 -12.42
C GLU A 61 -2.42 15.21 -12.43
N ARG A 62 -2.72 14.03 -12.94
CA ARG A 62 -4.07 13.46 -12.91
C ARG A 62 -4.58 13.22 -11.49
N MET A 63 -3.70 13.12 -10.50
CA MET A 63 -4.10 12.94 -9.10
C MET A 63 -4.44 14.27 -8.40
N ARG A 64 -4.04 15.40 -8.97
CA ARG A 64 -4.24 16.73 -8.36
C ARG A 64 -5.65 16.97 -7.83
N PRO A 65 -6.74 16.67 -8.58
CA PRO A 65 -8.10 16.91 -8.10
C PRO A 65 -8.49 16.10 -6.85
N ALA A 66 -7.80 14.99 -6.60
CA ALA A 66 -8.04 14.12 -5.44
C ALA A 66 -7.21 14.48 -4.21
N LEU A 67 -6.31 15.47 -4.32
CA LEU A 67 -5.41 15.86 -3.25
C LEU A 67 -5.93 17.07 -2.48
N SER A 68 -5.77 17.05 -1.16
CA SER A 68 -5.96 18.25 -0.33
C SER A 68 -4.98 19.34 -0.75
N PRO A 69 -5.38 20.63 -0.78
CA PRO A 69 -4.52 21.73 -1.25
C PRO A 69 -3.14 21.74 -0.60
N ASN A 70 -3.05 21.50 0.72
CA ASN A 70 -1.81 21.48 1.48
C ASN A 70 -0.89 20.30 1.15
N ASN A 71 -1.39 19.29 0.47
CA ASN A 71 -0.63 18.08 0.10
C ASN A 71 -0.18 18.08 -1.37
N VAL A 72 -0.75 18.94 -2.21
CA VAL A 72 -0.47 18.96 -3.65
C VAL A 72 1.03 19.08 -3.92
N GLY A 73 1.71 20.08 -3.38
CA GLY A 73 3.12 20.33 -3.67
C GLY A 73 4.01 19.13 -3.31
N LYS A 74 3.90 18.64 -2.07
CA LYS A 74 4.73 17.52 -1.60
C LYS A 74 4.40 16.20 -2.30
N THR A 75 3.13 15.99 -2.69
CA THR A 75 2.74 14.76 -3.38
C THR A 75 3.27 14.75 -4.81
N LEU A 76 3.06 15.84 -5.55
CA LEU A 76 3.48 15.88 -6.96
C LEU A 76 5.00 15.93 -7.14
N SER A 77 5.74 16.47 -6.17
CA SER A 77 7.21 16.49 -6.18
C SER A 77 7.86 15.17 -5.74
N ALA A 78 7.11 14.24 -5.14
CA ALA A 78 7.65 12.95 -4.73
C ALA A 78 8.18 12.15 -5.95
N PRO A 79 9.30 11.40 -5.84
CA PRO A 79 9.82 10.59 -6.95
C PRO A 79 8.82 9.53 -7.40
N VAL A 80 8.04 8.98 -6.47
CA VAL A 80 6.97 8.03 -6.72
C VAL A 80 5.82 8.25 -5.74
N ILE A 81 4.59 8.03 -6.19
CA ILE A 81 3.39 8.02 -5.34
C ILE A 81 2.82 6.61 -5.36
N ALA A 82 2.50 6.07 -4.19
CA ALA A 82 1.77 4.82 -4.07
C ALA A 82 0.29 5.11 -3.78
N ILE A 83 -0.59 4.68 -4.67
CA ILE A 83 -2.02 4.60 -4.39
C ILE A 83 -2.26 3.25 -3.72
N VAL A 84 -2.71 3.29 -2.48
CA VAL A 84 -3.11 2.09 -1.75
C VAL A 84 -4.59 1.89 -1.93
N ALA A 85 -4.97 0.80 -2.57
CA ALA A 85 -6.33 0.41 -2.83
C ALA A 85 -6.60 -1.00 -2.29
N TYR A 86 -7.83 -1.41 -2.31
CA TYR A 86 -8.20 -2.79 -2.02
C TYR A 86 -9.12 -3.32 -3.11
N ASP A 87 -9.06 -4.61 -3.32
CA ASP A 87 -9.97 -5.34 -4.19
C ASP A 87 -11.28 -5.57 -3.45
N SER A 88 -12.37 -5.01 -3.91
CA SER A 88 -13.68 -5.18 -3.29
C SER A 88 -14.24 -6.59 -3.44
N GLU A 89 -13.71 -7.35 -4.38
CA GLU A 89 -14.09 -8.75 -4.63
C GLU A 89 -13.04 -9.76 -4.14
N PHE A 90 -12.20 -9.36 -3.18
CA PHE A 90 -11.12 -10.18 -2.61
C PHE A 90 -11.59 -11.57 -2.17
N TYR A 91 -12.85 -11.69 -1.76
CA TYR A 91 -13.45 -12.94 -1.29
C TYR A 91 -13.47 -14.04 -2.37
N GLN A 92 -13.43 -13.68 -3.64
CA GLN A 92 -13.37 -14.65 -4.75
C GLN A 92 -12.08 -15.49 -4.73
N LEU A 93 -11.01 -14.96 -4.14
CA LEU A 93 -9.73 -15.65 -4.02
C LEU A 93 -9.62 -16.52 -2.75
N LEU A 94 -10.54 -16.38 -1.80
CA LEU A 94 -10.48 -17.10 -0.53
C LEU A 94 -10.49 -18.61 -0.65
N PRO A 95 -11.19 -19.24 -1.60
CA PRO A 95 -11.08 -20.69 -1.78
C PRO A 95 -9.63 -21.18 -2.03
N GLN A 96 -8.79 -20.33 -2.63
CA GLN A 96 -7.37 -20.61 -2.86
C GLN A 96 -6.50 -20.18 -1.68
N LEU A 97 -6.78 -18.99 -1.11
CA LEU A 97 -5.95 -18.36 -0.08
C LEU A 97 -6.23 -18.89 1.33
N PHE A 98 -7.46 -19.39 1.56
CA PHE A 98 -7.91 -19.94 2.83
C PHE A 98 -8.77 -21.18 2.65
N PRO A 99 -8.24 -22.28 2.09
CA PRO A 99 -9.01 -23.49 1.75
C PRO A 99 -9.56 -24.25 2.97
N ARG A 100 -9.10 -23.91 4.18
CA ARG A 100 -9.53 -24.58 5.43
C ARG A 100 -10.99 -24.32 5.77
N ASN A 101 -11.56 -23.20 5.33
CA ASN A 101 -12.95 -22.85 5.61
C ASN A 101 -13.57 -22.10 4.43
N PRO A 102 -14.16 -22.83 3.46
CA PRO A 102 -14.79 -22.20 2.29
C PRO A 102 -15.96 -21.27 2.62
N ALA A 103 -16.68 -21.50 3.73
CA ALA A 103 -17.80 -20.65 4.14
C ALA A 103 -17.39 -19.19 4.44
N VAL A 104 -16.11 -18.94 4.68
CA VAL A 104 -15.59 -17.57 4.88
C VAL A 104 -15.75 -16.72 3.61
N ALA A 105 -15.62 -17.31 2.43
CA ALA A 105 -15.82 -16.58 1.17
C ALA A 105 -17.26 -16.09 1.01
N GLU A 106 -18.25 -16.95 1.34
CA GLU A 106 -19.67 -16.58 1.29
C GLU A 106 -20.02 -15.49 2.31
N ARG A 107 -19.42 -15.56 3.49
CA ARG A 107 -19.60 -14.52 4.53
C ARG A 107 -19.10 -13.14 4.06
N PHE A 108 -17.91 -13.05 3.48
CA PHE A 108 -17.38 -11.80 2.95
C PHE A 108 -18.10 -11.34 1.67
N ALA A 109 -18.68 -12.26 0.89
CA ALA A 109 -19.51 -11.90 -0.25
C ALA A 109 -20.83 -11.24 0.18
N SER A 110 -21.39 -11.65 1.34
CA SER A 110 -22.61 -11.07 1.88
C SER A 110 -22.39 -9.77 2.63
N ASP A 111 -21.22 -9.60 3.28
CA ASP A 111 -20.82 -8.39 3.98
C ASP A 111 -19.30 -8.20 3.90
N PRO A 112 -18.80 -7.49 2.88
CA PRO A 112 -17.36 -7.31 2.69
C PRO A 112 -16.69 -6.41 3.75
N TRP A 113 -17.47 -5.83 4.68
CA TRP A 113 -16.97 -4.96 5.75
C TRP A 113 -16.83 -5.67 7.11
N LEU A 114 -17.16 -6.94 7.18
CA LEU A 114 -16.91 -7.78 8.35
C LEU A 114 -15.44 -8.19 8.44
#